data_2399034fc97cd46c9f7f26f831b4c2d2
#
_entry.id   2399034fc97cd46c9f7f26f831b4c2d2
#
_cell.length_a   1.000
_cell.length_b   1.000
_cell.length_c   1.000
_cell.angle_alpha   90.00
_cell.angle_beta   90.00
_cell.angle_gamma   90.00
#
_symmetry.space_group_name_H-M   'P 1'
#
loop_
_entity.id
_entity.type
_entity.pdbx_description
1 polymer ?
#
loop_
_entity_poly.entity_id
_entity_poly.type
_entity_poly.pdbx_seq_one_letter_code
_entity_poly.pdbx_strand_id
1 'polypeptide(L)'
;RVNIDDFRIDYELFSETLSDAAFPKGADWLMLGPSGPRRLRLAVEHLAQFRGGISFCVDMDPRWVIKLIKKQQMNVMEDYKNHVIDQGLTLLRAHPNIHCMFTTPKLLEALCEKVSLVDVGIKGVFCGGTQMTPQFHRFAREELLEGKIEFVPTYGNTLMGLACNKPFDPADNYDIIYHPPVPRAMVEVVSFDDEKSVVPYGEWGRTRLTTLTKEFFMPRFLERDEARRTPPCEKYPWDGTANVRPYSGFATTVVEGVY
;
A
#
# COMPACT_ATOMS: atom_id res chain seq x y z
N ARG A 1 -8.70 -7.48 17.92
CA ARG A 1 -9.92 -6.97 17.27
C ARG A 1 -9.79 -5.46 17.19
N VAL A 2 -10.24 -4.85 16.12
CA VAL A 2 -10.31 -3.40 15.93
C VAL A 2 -11.79 -3.04 15.88
N ASN A 3 -12.18 -1.97 16.55
CA ASN A 3 -13.52 -1.41 16.43
C ASN A 3 -13.71 -0.87 15.02
N ILE A 4 -14.91 -0.99 14.48
CA ILE A 4 -15.22 -0.53 13.12
C ILE A 4 -15.07 0.98 12.99
N ASP A 5 -15.38 1.75 14.04
CA ASP A 5 -15.28 3.20 14.01
C ASP A 5 -13.81 3.66 14.01
N ASP A 6 -12.97 3.02 14.83
CA ASP A 6 -11.53 3.29 14.84
C ASP A 6 -10.87 2.92 13.50
N PHE A 7 -11.31 1.81 12.90
CA PHE A 7 -10.92 1.40 11.55
C PHE A 7 -11.31 2.42 10.48
N ARG A 8 -12.53 2.96 10.54
CA ARG A 8 -13.00 3.98 9.58
C ARG A 8 -12.20 5.26 9.69
N ILE A 9 -11.92 5.73 10.90
CA ILE A 9 -11.11 6.92 11.14
C ILE A 9 -9.74 6.81 10.48
N ASP A 10 -9.07 5.65 10.51
CA ASP A 10 -7.78 5.46 9.82
C ASP A 10 -7.86 5.79 8.33
N TYR A 11 -8.91 5.33 7.65
CA TYR A 11 -9.06 5.53 6.20
C TYR A 11 -9.63 6.90 5.84
N GLU A 12 -10.42 7.50 6.72
CA GLU A 12 -10.88 8.89 6.56
C GLU A 12 -9.69 9.85 6.64
N LEU A 13 -8.82 9.70 7.64
CA LEU A 13 -7.58 10.46 7.74
C LEU A 13 -6.64 10.20 6.56
N PHE A 14 -6.52 8.96 6.14
CA PHE A 14 -5.73 8.64 4.94
C PHE A 14 -6.33 9.29 3.68
N SER A 15 -7.65 9.34 3.55
CA SER A 15 -8.34 10.03 2.44
C SER A 15 -7.94 11.50 2.30
N GLU A 16 -7.67 12.19 3.42
CA GLU A 16 -7.21 13.58 3.42
C GLU A 16 -5.81 13.76 2.83
N THR A 17 -5.03 12.69 2.76
CA THR A 17 -3.70 12.72 2.14
C THR A 17 -3.74 12.58 0.63
N LEU A 18 -4.84 12.09 0.07
CA LEU A 18 -5.03 11.84 -1.35
C LEU A 18 -5.46 13.13 -2.07
N SER A 19 -4.80 13.42 -3.19
CA SER A 19 -5.17 14.52 -4.09
C SER A 19 -6.54 14.29 -4.71
N ASP A 20 -7.43 15.30 -4.67
CA ASP A 20 -8.73 15.24 -5.34
C ASP A 20 -8.59 15.22 -6.87
N ALA A 21 -7.48 15.67 -7.42
CA ALA A 21 -7.20 15.58 -8.86
C ALA A 21 -6.96 14.14 -9.32
N ALA A 22 -6.22 13.37 -8.52
CA ALA A 22 -5.89 11.97 -8.81
C ALA A 22 -6.93 10.98 -8.28
N PHE A 23 -7.57 11.31 -7.17
CA PHE A 23 -8.63 10.50 -6.56
C PHE A 23 -9.91 11.34 -6.44
N PRO A 24 -10.62 11.60 -7.54
CA PRO A 24 -11.76 12.51 -7.55
C PRO A 24 -12.88 12.06 -6.63
N LYS A 25 -13.55 13.01 -5.98
CA LYS A 25 -14.78 12.73 -5.24
C LYS A 25 -15.89 12.30 -6.20
N GLY A 26 -16.68 11.31 -5.81
CA GLY A 26 -17.73 10.71 -6.65
C GLY A 26 -17.21 9.72 -7.70
N ALA A 27 -15.89 9.54 -7.82
CA ALA A 27 -15.33 8.51 -8.71
C ALA A 27 -15.45 7.12 -8.09
N ASP A 28 -15.67 6.13 -8.95
CA ASP A 28 -15.66 4.73 -8.56
C ASP A 28 -14.24 4.16 -8.51
N TRP A 29 -14.10 3.08 -7.78
CA TRP A 29 -12.84 2.42 -7.50
C TRP A 29 -12.83 0.98 -8.01
N LEU A 30 -11.75 0.57 -8.63
CA LEU A 30 -11.43 -0.84 -8.86
C LEU A 30 -10.46 -1.32 -7.77
N MET A 31 -10.84 -2.34 -7.04
CA MET A 31 -9.94 -3.10 -6.20
C MET A 31 -9.57 -4.40 -6.91
N LEU A 32 -8.33 -4.51 -7.36
CA LEU A 32 -7.78 -5.70 -8.01
C LEU A 32 -6.70 -6.28 -7.12
N GLY A 33 -7.02 -7.33 -6.36
CA GLY A 33 -6.08 -7.88 -5.39
C GLY A 33 -6.74 -8.77 -4.34
N PRO A 34 -6.08 -8.98 -3.20
CA PRO A 34 -6.57 -9.87 -2.14
C PRO A 34 -7.77 -9.26 -1.41
N SER A 35 -8.91 -9.21 -2.07
CA SER A 35 -10.14 -8.61 -1.54
C SER A 35 -10.91 -9.54 -0.59
N GLY A 36 -10.84 -10.85 -0.71
CA GLY A 36 -11.55 -11.87 0.06
C GLY A 36 -12.06 -11.47 1.46
N PRO A 37 -12.24 -12.35 2.44
CA PRO A 37 -12.71 -11.98 3.77
C PRO A 37 -11.61 -11.28 4.58
N ARG A 38 -11.15 -10.12 4.11
CA ARG A 38 -9.99 -9.39 4.62
C ARG A 38 -10.31 -7.95 4.92
N ARG A 39 -9.55 -7.40 5.87
CA ARG A 39 -9.61 -6.00 6.26
C ARG A 39 -9.38 -5.05 5.06
N LEU A 40 -8.51 -5.42 4.13
CA LEU A 40 -8.16 -4.58 2.99
C LEU A 40 -9.36 -4.26 2.09
N ARG A 41 -10.25 -5.23 1.84
CA ARG A 41 -11.49 -4.98 1.12
C ARG A 41 -12.36 -3.93 1.82
N LEU A 42 -12.60 -4.11 3.13
CA LEU A 42 -13.37 -3.14 3.91
C LEU A 42 -12.74 -1.75 3.87
N ALA A 43 -11.41 -1.69 3.81
CA ALA A 43 -10.67 -0.44 3.71
C ALA A 43 -10.94 0.30 2.41
N VAL A 44 -10.80 -0.40 1.29
CA VAL A 44 -11.03 0.19 -0.04
C VAL A 44 -12.52 0.55 -0.23
N GLU A 45 -13.43 -0.32 0.21
CA GLU A 45 -14.87 -0.04 0.19
C GLU A 45 -15.23 1.22 1.00
N HIS A 46 -14.69 1.32 2.23
CA HIS A 46 -14.95 2.49 3.06
C HIS A 46 -14.34 3.77 2.45
N LEU A 47 -13.11 3.70 1.95
CA LEU A 47 -12.44 4.82 1.30
C LEU A 47 -13.22 5.32 0.08
N ALA A 48 -13.69 4.40 -0.79
CA ALA A 48 -14.51 4.74 -1.94
C ALA A 48 -15.82 5.43 -1.52
N GLN A 49 -16.56 4.84 -0.58
CA GLN A 49 -17.82 5.37 -0.06
C GLN A 49 -17.64 6.73 0.62
N PHE A 50 -16.60 6.89 1.44
CA PHE A 50 -16.29 8.16 2.11
C PHE A 50 -16.00 9.28 1.10
N ARG A 51 -15.45 8.94 -0.06
CA ARG A 51 -15.22 9.88 -1.17
C ARG A 51 -16.40 10.00 -2.14
N GLY A 52 -17.53 9.35 -1.86
CA GLY A 52 -18.76 9.46 -2.61
C GLY A 52 -18.90 8.56 -3.84
N GLY A 53 -18.01 7.57 -3.98
CA GLY A 53 -18.06 6.53 -5.01
C GLY A 53 -18.35 5.14 -4.46
N ILE A 54 -18.30 4.14 -5.31
CA ILE A 54 -18.41 2.73 -4.95
C ILE A 54 -17.15 1.98 -5.35
N SER A 55 -16.90 0.80 -4.76
CA SER A 55 -15.78 -0.05 -5.14
C SER A 55 -16.25 -1.34 -5.82
N PHE A 56 -15.63 -1.65 -6.94
CA PHE A 56 -15.73 -2.93 -7.63
C PHE A 56 -14.54 -3.79 -7.21
N CYS A 57 -14.79 -4.91 -6.55
CA CYS A 57 -13.72 -5.74 -5.99
C CYS A 57 -13.57 -7.05 -6.76
N VAL A 58 -12.39 -7.28 -7.30
CA VAL A 58 -11.98 -8.55 -7.91
C VAL A 58 -10.95 -9.21 -7.00
N ASP A 59 -11.26 -10.42 -6.53
CA ASP A 59 -10.41 -11.13 -5.57
C ASP A 59 -9.35 -12.00 -6.26
N MET A 60 -8.12 -11.86 -5.80
CA MET A 60 -7.07 -12.84 -6.01
C MET A 60 -6.68 -13.44 -4.66
N ASP A 61 -7.18 -14.65 -4.34
CA ASP A 61 -6.92 -15.28 -3.03
C ASP A 61 -5.46 -15.77 -2.93
N PRO A 62 -4.63 -15.12 -2.11
CA PRO A 62 -3.23 -15.49 -1.97
C PRO A 62 -3.02 -16.86 -1.32
N ARG A 63 -3.99 -17.36 -0.56
CA ARG A 63 -3.91 -18.71 0.01
C ARG A 63 -4.01 -19.76 -1.10
N TRP A 64 -4.84 -19.48 -2.12
CA TRP A 64 -4.94 -20.33 -3.30
C TRP A 64 -3.66 -20.26 -4.13
N VAL A 65 -3.12 -19.07 -4.35
CA VAL A 65 -1.84 -18.87 -5.05
C VAL A 65 -0.71 -19.63 -4.35
N ILE A 66 -0.56 -19.48 -3.03
CA ILE A 66 0.45 -20.22 -2.25
C ILE A 66 0.28 -21.73 -2.40
N LYS A 67 -0.96 -22.23 -2.38
CA LYS A 67 -1.27 -23.65 -2.55
C LYS A 67 -0.85 -24.17 -3.93
N LEU A 68 -1.08 -23.38 -4.99
CA LEU A 68 -0.68 -23.72 -6.36
C LEU A 68 0.85 -23.74 -6.50
N ILE A 69 1.54 -22.75 -5.96
CA ILE A 69 3.02 -22.69 -5.95
C ILE A 69 3.60 -23.92 -5.22
N LYS A 70 3.11 -24.22 -4.02
CA LYS A 70 3.55 -25.41 -3.26
C LYS A 70 3.32 -26.73 -4.00
N LYS A 71 2.31 -26.80 -4.87
CA LYS A 71 2.00 -27.95 -5.70
C LYS A 71 2.72 -27.90 -7.06
N GLN A 72 3.54 -26.89 -7.33
CA GLN A 72 4.20 -26.65 -8.61
C GLN A 72 3.22 -26.55 -9.82
N GLN A 73 1.99 -26.09 -9.57
CA GLN A 73 0.94 -25.93 -10.58
C GLN A 73 1.00 -24.50 -11.18
N MET A 74 2.13 -24.15 -11.78
CA MET A 74 2.36 -22.80 -12.27
C MET A 74 1.41 -22.38 -13.39
N ASN A 75 1.04 -23.31 -14.29
CA ASN A 75 0.08 -23.03 -15.36
C ASN A 75 -1.29 -22.65 -14.80
N VAL A 76 -1.78 -23.38 -13.79
CA VAL A 76 -3.07 -23.09 -13.14
C VAL A 76 -3.03 -21.75 -12.40
N MET A 77 -1.87 -21.43 -11.81
CA MET A 77 -1.67 -20.12 -11.16
C MET A 77 -1.72 -18.99 -12.21
N GLU A 78 -1.09 -19.18 -13.37
CA GLU A 78 -1.09 -18.19 -14.45
C GLU A 78 -2.51 -18.02 -15.03
N ASP A 79 -3.23 -19.10 -15.27
CA ASP A 79 -4.63 -19.05 -15.72
C ASP A 79 -5.52 -18.31 -14.72
N TYR A 80 -5.31 -18.54 -13.42
CA TYR A 80 -6.05 -17.83 -12.37
C TYR A 80 -5.73 -16.33 -12.36
N LYS A 81 -4.45 -15.97 -12.47
CA LYS A 81 -4.03 -14.56 -12.58
C LYS A 81 -4.66 -13.90 -13.81
N ASN A 82 -4.59 -14.54 -14.97
CA ASN A 82 -5.18 -14.01 -16.20
C ASN A 82 -6.69 -13.83 -16.07
N HIS A 83 -7.41 -14.76 -15.45
CA HIS A 83 -8.83 -14.63 -15.19
C HIS A 83 -9.16 -13.42 -14.30
N VAL A 84 -8.37 -13.18 -13.25
CA VAL A 84 -8.50 -12.00 -12.38
C VAL A 84 -8.28 -10.70 -13.17
N ILE A 85 -7.26 -10.65 -14.02
CA ILE A 85 -6.99 -9.50 -14.88
C ILE A 85 -8.14 -9.27 -15.86
N ASP A 86 -8.67 -10.31 -16.51
CA ASP A 86 -9.77 -10.21 -17.47
C ASP A 86 -11.07 -9.68 -16.81
N GLN A 87 -11.34 -10.05 -15.55
CA GLN A 87 -12.43 -9.46 -14.80
C GLN A 87 -12.21 -7.96 -14.55
N GLY A 88 -11.00 -7.56 -14.17
CA GLY A 88 -10.63 -6.15 -14.01
C GLY A 88 -10.83 -5.36 -15.30
N LEU A 89 -10.36 -5.88 -16.44
CA LEU A 89 -10.53 -5.26 -17.74
C LEU A 89 -12.01 -5.13 -18.13
N THR A 90 -12.82 -6.14 -17.84
CA THR A 90 -14.26 -6.11 -18.10
C THR A 90 -14.92 -4.99 -17.32
N LEU A 91 -14.58 -4.82 -16.03
CA LEU A 91 -15.10 -3.75 -15.19
C LEU A 91 -14.68 -2.36 -15.69
N LEU A 92 -13.40 -2.17 -16.02
CA LEU A 92 -12.89 -0.91 -16.55
C LEU A 92 -13.60 -0.48 -17.84
N ARG A 93 -13.93 -1.43 -18.71
CA ARG A 93 -14.67 -1.17 -19.95
C ARG A 93 -16.15 -0.88 -19.72
N ALA A 94 -16.75 -1.55 -18.75
CA ALA A 94 -18.19 -1.43 -18.46
C ALA A 94 -18.54 -0.20 -17.61
N HIS A 95 -17.60 0.30 -16.82
CA HIS A 95 -17.82 1.37 -15.84
C HIS A 95 -16.84 2.54 -16.05
N PRO A 96 -17.15 3.48 -16.95
CA PRO A 96 -16.24 4.59 -17.28
C PRO A 96 -16.03 5.59 -16.15
N ASN A 97 -16.78 5.51 -15.05
CA ASN A 97 -16.58 6.31 -13.84
C ASN A 97 -15.51 5.75 -12.90
N ILE A 98 -14.93 4.58 -13.21
CA ILE A 98 -13.81 4.06 -12.44
C ILE A 98 -12.56 4.88 -12.78
N HIS A 99 -12.16 5.77 -11.87
CA HIS A 99 -10.97 6.62 -11.99
C HIS A 99 -9.89 6.31 -10.95
N CYS A 100 -10.23 5.53 -9.93
CA CYS A 100 -9.34 5.19 -8.83
C CYS A 100 -9.12 3.68 -8.78
N MET A 101 -7.91 3.26 -8.42
CA MET A 101 -7.60 1.85 -8.32
C MET A 101 -6.77 1.53 -7.08
N PHE A 102 -7.12 0.42 -6.40
CA PHE A 102 -6.19 -0.29 -5.50
C PHE A 102 -5.72 -1.57 -6.17
N THR A 103 -4.40 -1.82 -6.12
CA THR A 103 -3.84 -3.08 -6.61
C THR A 103 -2.52 -3.43 -5.91
N THR A 104 -1.95 -4.57 -6.26
CA THR A 104 -0.60 -4.97 -5.86
C THR A 104 0.39 -4.77 -7.01
N PRO A 105 1.71 -4.65 -6.76
CA PRO A 105 2.70 -4.45 -7.81
C PRO A 105 2.59 -5.43 -8.97
N LYS A 106 2.49 -6.72 -8.68
CA LYS A 106 2.40 -7.77 -9.69
C LYS A 106 1.14 -7.72 -10.56
N LEU A 107 0.01 -7.36 -9.95
CA LEU A 107 -1.25 -7.22 -10.70
C LEU A 107 -1.28 -5.92 -11.49
N LEU A 108 -0.62 -4.86 -11.02
CA LEU A 108 -0.45 -3.63 -11.78
C LEU A 108 0.35 -3.89 -13.06
N GLU A 109 1.50 -4.55 -12.98
CA GLU A 109 2.29 -4.95 -14.12
C GLU A 109 1.44 -5.75 -15.13
N ALA A 110 0.80 -6.84 -14.67
CA ALA A 110 0.00 -7.72 -15.51
C ALA A 110 -1.21 -7.02 -16.16
N LEU A 111 -1.81 -6.04 -15.49
CA LEU A 111 -2.92 -5.26 -16.05
C LEU A 111 -2.40 -4.29 -17.13
N CYS A 112 -1.28 -3.60 -16.86
CA CYS A 112 -0.67 -2.67 -17.81
C CYS A 112 -0.11 -3.34 -19.07
N GLU A 113 0.24 -4.63 -19.02
CA GLU A 113 0.55 -5.42 -20.22
C GLU A 113 -0.64 -5.58 -21.18
N LYS A 114 -1.88 -5.40 -20.69
CA LYS A 114 -3.11 -5.63 -21.47
C LYS A 114 -3.80 -4.33 -21.88
N VAL A 115 -3.58 -3.23 -21.14
CA VAL A 115 -4.27 -1.97 -21.36
C VAL A 115 -3.46 -0.79 -20.81
N SER A 116 -3.49 0.35 -21.51
CA SER A 116 -3.05 1.62 -20.93
C SER A 116 -4.10 2.08 -19.92
N LEU A 117 -3.69 2.26 -18.67
CA LEU A 117 -4.58 2.77 -17.62
C LEU A 117 -4.98 4.23 -17.85
N VAL A 118 -4.16 4.99 -18.59
CA VAL A 118 -4.50 6.35 -19.03
C VAL A 118 -5.68 6.33 -19.99
N ASP A 119 -5.67 5.40 -20.95
CA ASP A 119 -6.71 5.31 -21.97
C ASP A 119 -8.08 4.88 -21.42
N VAL A 120 -8.08 4.08 -20.35
CA VAL A 120 -9.32 3.69 -19.64
C VAL A 120 -9.73 4.67 -18.55
N GLY A 121 -9.03 5.80 -18.40
CA GLY A 121 -9.45 6.91 -17.56
C GLY A 121 -9.06 6.82 -16.07
N ILE A 122 -8.15 5.93 -15.71
CA ILE A 122 -7.59 5.89 -14.35
C ILE A 122 -6.76 7.16 -14.09
N LYS A 123 -6.93 7.76 -12.92
CA LYS A 123 -6.24 8.99 -12.50
C LYS A 123 -5.32 8.78 -11.31
N GLY A 124 -5.66 7.82 -10.44
CA GLY A 124 -4.86 7.49 -9.26
C GLY A 124 -4.81 6.01 -8.97
N VAL A 125 -3.63 5.52 -8.65
CA VAL A 125 -3.35 4.14 -8.24
C VAL A 125 -2.79 4.11 -6.84
N PHE A 126 -3.49 3.48 -5.96
CA PHE A 126 -3.12 3.17 -4.60
C PHE A 126 -2.58 1.75 -4.57
N CYS A 127 -1.31 1.56 -4.27
CA CYS A 127 -0.63 0.27 -4.43
C CYS A 127 0.02 -0.21 -3.13
N GLY A 128 -0.16 -1.48 -2.81
CA GLY A 128 0.41 -2.05 -1.60
C GLY A 128 0.29 -3.57 -1.52
N GLY A 129 0.49 -4.09 -0.30
CA GLY A 129 0.37 -5.52 -0.01
C GLY A 129 1.67 -6.31 -0.16
N THR A 130 2.71 -5.75 -0.74
CA THR A 130 4.05 -6.32 -0.78
C THR A 130 5.11 -5.23 -0.64
N GLN A 131 6.35 -5.62 -0.37
CA GLN A 131 7.47 -4.71 -0.43
C GLN A 131 7.58 -4.07 -1.82
N MET A 132 7.86 -2.78 -1.85
CA MET A 132 8.18 -2.04 -3.06
C MET A 132 9.58 -1.43 -2.95
N THR A 133 10.30 -1.44 -4.06
CA THR A 133 11.66 -0.86 -4.16
C THR A 133 11.62 0.48 -4.89
N PRO A 134 12.63 1.34 -4.73
CA PRO A 134 12.77 2.56 -5.54
C PRO A 134 12.76 2.28 -7.05
N GLN A 135 13.34 1.15 -7.48
CA GLN A 135 13.33 0.75 -8.90
C GLN A 135 11.91 0.46 -9.39
N PHE A 136 11.12 -0.28 -8.60
CA PHE A 136 9.71 -0.51 -8.93
C PHE A 136 8.91 0.78 -8.90
N HIS A 137 9.16 1.65 -7.92
CA HIS A 137 8.49 2.95 -7.82
C HIS A 137 8.72 3.80 -9.08
N ARG A 138 9.98 3.85 -9.56
CA ARG A 138 10.31 4.52 -10.81
C ARG A 138 9.60 3.89 -12.00
N PHE A 139 9.73 2.58 -12.16
CA PHE A 139 9.10 1.82 -13.25
C PHE A 139 7.58 2.00 -13.28
N ALA A 140 6.93 1.92 -12.12
CA ALA A 140 5.49 2.12 -12.03
C ALA A 140 5.08 3.53 -12.46
N ARG A 141 5.79 4.57 -11.99
CA ARG A 141 5.45 5.95 -12.32
C ARG A 141 5.73 6.31 -13.78
N GLU A 142 6.92 5.98 -14.26
CA GLU A 142 7.39 6.43 -15.57
C GLU A 142 6.86 5.57 -16.71
N GLU A 143 6.81 4.26 -16.53
CA GLU A 143 6.49 3.32 -17.60
C GLU A 143 5.06 2.79 -17.50
N LEU A 144 4.67 2.14 -16.39
CA LEU A 144 3.34 1.56 -16.26
C LEU A 144 2.21 2.61 -16.25
N LEU A 145 2.46 3.75 -15.62
CA LEU A 145 1.50 4.85 -15.45
C LEU A 145 1.81 6.07 -16.34
N GLU A 146 2.77 5.94 -17.24
CA GLU A 146 3.13 6.92 -18.28
C GLU A 146 3.45 8.32 -17.73
N GLY A 147 3.83 8.45 -16.47
CA GLY A 147 4.02 9.74 -15.80
C GLY A 147 2.75 10.59 -15.67
N LYS A 148 1.56 10.03 -15.97
CA LYS A 148 0.27 10.77 -16.04
C LYS A 148 -0.68 10.41 -14.92
N ILE A 149 -0.53 9.24 -14.30
CA ILE A 149 -1.40 8.75 -13.22
C ILE A 149 -0.64 8.88 -11.91
N GLU A 150 -1.29 9.41 -10.88
CA GLU A 150 -0.68 9.47 -9.56
C GLU A 150 -0.53 8.07 -8.96
N PHE A 151 0.68 7.76 -8.52
CA PHE A 151 1.02 6.52 -7.86
C PHE A 151 1.25 6.76 -6.37
N VAL A 152 0.43 6.11 -5.52
CA VAL A 152 0.51 6.21 -4.07
C VAL A 152 0.89 4.84 -3.50
N PRO A 153 2.17 4.60 -3.22
CA PRO A 153 2.60 3.40 -2.52
C PRO A 153 2.09 3.43 -1.07
N THR A 154 1.81 2.26 -0.49
CA THR A 154 1.23 2.18 0.84
C THR A 154 2.02 1.29 1.77
N TYR A 155 2.10 1.72 3.00
CA TYR A 155 2.63 0.96 4.12
C TYR A 155 1.66 1.05 5.30
N GLY A 156 1.37 -0.08 5.89
CA GLY A 156 0.50 -0.12 7.05
C GLY A 156 0.26 -1.53 7.57
N ASN A 157 -0.18 -1.58 8.80
CA ASN A 157 -0.55 -2.82 9.47
C ASN A 157 -1.72 -2.59 10.44
N THR A 158 -2.17 -3.66 11.09
CA THR A 158 -3.32 -3.58 12.01
C THR A 158 -3.04 -2.73 13.26
N LEU A 159 -1.78 -2.57 13.63
CA LEU A 159 -1.38 -1.87 14.86
C LEU A 159 -1.23 -0.37 14.65
N MET A 160 -0.68 0.03 13.52
CA MET A 160 -0.41 1.43 13.19
C MET A 160 -1.56 2.09 12.43
N GLY A 161 -2.31 1.32 11.64
CA GLY A 161 -3.16 1.85 10.58
C GLY A 161 -2.35 2.07 9.30
N LEU A 162 -2.72 3.07 8.50
CA LEU A 162 -2.03 3.41 7.26
C LEU A 162 -1.08 4.59 7.48
N ALA A 163 0.18 4.42 7.06
CA ALA A 163 1.14 5.52 7.04
C ALA A 163 0.83 6.48 5.89
N CYS A 164 1.14 7.75 6.09
CA CYS A 164 0.98 8.80 5.09
C CYS A 164 2.19 8.79 4.14
N ASN A 165 1.94 8.69 2.85
CA ASN A 165 3.01 8.76 1.86
C ASN A 165 3.50 10.21 1.70
N LYS A 166 4.82 10.44 1.70
CA LYS A 166 5.39 11.72 1.31
C LYS A 166 4.98 12.01 -0.14
N PRO A 167 4.52 13.20 -0.48
CA PRO A 167 4.33 13.57 -1.89
C PRO A 167 5.60 13.30 -2.70
N PHE A 168 5.43 12.80 -3.92
CA PHE A 168 6.56 12.47 -4.78
C PHE A 168 7.42 13.71 -5.06
N ASP A 169 8.72 13.56 -4.86
CA ASP A 169 9.73 14.56 -5.17
C ASP A 169 10.85 13.85 -5.95
N PRO A 170 11.20 14.30 -7.16
CA PRO A 170 12.33 13.74 -7.93
C PRO A 170 13.66 13.77 -7.18
N ALA A 171 13.86 14.71 -6.25
CA ALA A 171 15.05 14.81 -5.42
C ALA A 171 15.24 13.62 -4.46
N ASP A 172 14.18 12.89 -4.15
CA ASP A 172 14.24 11.69 -3.30
C ASP A 172 14.77 10.44 -4.06
N ASN A 173 15.12 10.56 -5.35
CA ASN A 173 15.59 9.43 -6.17
C ASN A 173 14.68 8.21 -6.14
N TYR A 174 13.34 8.44 -6.15
CA TYR A 174 12.29 7.43 -6.05
C TYR A 174 12.24 6.65 -4.73
N ASP A 175 12.95 7.08 -3.70
CA ASP A 175 12.75 6.53 -2.35
C ASP A 175 11.27 6.60 -1.97
N ILE A 176 10.76 5.51 -1.39
CA ILE A 176 9.39 5.45 -0.91
C ILE A 176 9.39 5.86 0.55
N ILE A 177 8.93 7.08 0.82
CA ILE A 177 8.98 7.68 2.15
C ILE A 177 7.58 7.72 2.76
N TYR A 178 7.48 7.23 3.98
CA TYR A 178 6.25 7.20 4.76
C TYR A 178 6.42 7.96 6.07
N HIS A 179 5.36 8.66 6.45
CA HIS A 179 5.24 9.29 7.76
C HIS A 179 4.12 8.61 8.56
N PRO A 180 4.30 8.39 9.86
CA PRO A 180 3.26 7.80 10.69
C PRO A 180 2.03 8.72 10.79
N PRO A 181 0.83 8.16 11.00
CA PRO A 181 -0.42 8.92 11.15
C PRO A 181 -0.50 9.54 12.58
N VAL A 182 0.36 10.50 12.89
CA VAL A 182 0.37 11.21 14.18
C VAL A 182 -0.94 11.98 14.39
N PRO A 183 -1.54 11.98 15.60
CA PRO A 183 -1.04 11.40 16.86
C PRO A 183 -1.44 9.94 17.13
N ARG A 184 -2.15 9.30 16.22
CA ARG A 184 -2.66 7.91 16.39
C ARG A 184 -1.54 6.88 16.51
N ALA A 185 -0.50 7.04 15.72
CA ALA A 185 0.69 6.21 15.79
C ALA A 185 1.95 7.03 15.51
N MET A 186 3.05 6.57 16.07
CA MET A 186 4.40 7.09 15.84
C MET A 186 5.29 5.93 15.41
N VAL A 187 6.26 6.22 14.55
CA VAL A 187 7.28 5.26 14.11
C VAL A 187 8.66 5.85 14.39
N GLU A 188 9.50 5.08 15.02
CA GLU A 188 10.91 5.37 15.22
C GLU A 188 11.74 4.30 14.50
N VAL A 189 12.91 4.68 13.99
CA VAL A 189 13.88 3.70 13.47
C VAL A 189 15.00 3.58 14.49
N VAL A 190 15.14 2.39 15.05
CA VAL A 190 16.07 2.12 16.16
C VAL A 190 17.22 1.20 15.73
N SER A 191 18.34 1.29 16.42
CA SER A 191 19.52 0.47 16.12
C SER A 191 19.20 -1.03 16.14
N PHE A 192 19.89 -1.79 15.30
CA PHE A 192 19.81 -3.25 15.29
C PHE A 192 20.36 -3.87 16.58
N ASP A 193 21.36 -3.22 17.21
CA ASP A 193 22.05 -3.71 18.40
C ASP A 193 21.47 -3.16 19.70
N ASP A 194 20.81 -1.99 19.66
CA ASP A 194 20.18 -1.35 20.81
C ASP A 194 18.84 -0.72 20.42
N GLU A 195 17.78 -1.42 20.68
CA GLU A 195 16.41 -0.96 20.40
C GLU A 195 15.96 0.28 21.21
N LYS A 196 16.77 0.77 22.13
CA LYS A 196 16.50 2.03 22.85
C LYS A 196 17.05 3.25 22.11
N SER A 197 18.06 3.04 21.27
CA SER A 197 18.76 4.10 20.54
C SER A 197 18.17 4.31 19.16
N VAL A 198 17.69 5.52 18.88
CA VAL A 198 17.21 5.93 17.56
C VAL A 198 18.42 6.19 16.66
N VAL A 199 18.40 5.65 15.44
CA VAL A 199 19.52 5.83 14.49
C VAL A 199 19.54 7.26 13.91
N PRO A 200 20.71 7.75 13.43
CA PRO A 200 20.81 9.00 12.68
C PRO A 200 19.91 8.99 11.41
N TYR A 201 19.60 10.17 10.87
CA TYR A 201 18.93 10.28 9.57
C TYR A 201 19.76 9.66 8.46
N GLY A 202 19.11 8.93 7.56
CA GLY A 202 19.75 8.21 6.47
C GLY A 202 20.21 6.79 6.81
N GLU A 203 20.29 6.44 8.10
CA GLU A 203 20.71 5.13 8.56
C GLU A 203 19.56 4.12 8.63
N TRP A 204 19.89 2.84 8.45
CA TRP A 204 18.98 1.73 8.58
C TRP A 204 18.84 1.25 10.02
N GLY A 205 17.64 0.81 10.37
CA GLY A 205 17.36 0.19 11.67
C GLY A 205 16.01 -0.51 11.69
N ARG A 206 15.65 -1.05 12.84
CA ARG A 206 14.35 -1.69 13.09
C ARG A 206 13.28 -0.64 13.28
N THR A 207 12.10 -0.89 12.72
CA THR A 207 10.94 -0.03 13.00
C THR A 207 10.34 -0.34 14.37
N ARG A 208 10.08 0.71 15.15
CA ARG A 208 9.48 0.64 16.48
C ARG A 208 8.24 1.51 16.52
N LEU A 209 7.09 0.88 16.76
CA LEU A 209 5.79 1.54 16.77
C LEU A 209 5.37 1.95 18.18
N THR A 210 4.72 3.11 18.28
CA THR A 210 3.90 3.48 19.44
C THR A 210 2.51 3.84 18.92
N THR A 211 1.48 3.11 19.36
CA THR A 211 0.10 3.34 18.94
C THR A 211 -0.72 3.85 20.12
N LEU A 212 -1.45 4.95 19.87
CA LEU A 212 -2.28 5.67 20.85
C LEU A 212 -3.68 5.88 20.26
N THR A 213 -4.49 4.83 20.24
CA THR A 213 -5.89 4.90 19.84
C THR A 213 -6.79 4.47 20.99
N LYS A 214 -8.10 4.62 20.83
CA LYS A 214 -9.06 4.10 21.84
C LYS A 214 -8.96 2.58 21.99
N GLU A 215 -8.56 1.88 20.93
CA GLU A 215 -8.49 0.41 20.88
C GLU A 215 -7.13 -0.12 21.33
N PHE A 216 -6.07 0.66 21.11
CA PHE A 216 -4.70 0.23 21.36
C PHE A 216 -3.92 1.29 22.13
N PHE A 217 -3.36 0.87 23.23
CA PHE A 217 -2.19 1.50 23.82
C PHE A 217 -1.04 0.52 23.71
N MET A 218 -0.17 0.71 22.73
CA MET A 218 0.96 -0.16 22.47
C MET A 218 2.23 0.68 22.40
N PRO A 219 2.91 0.91 23.54
CA PRO A 219 4.13 1.69 23.55
C PRO A 219 5.32 0.87 23.09
N ARG A 220 6.13 1.45 22.20
CA ARG A 220 7.46 0.96 21.82
C ARG A 220 7.51 -0.50 21.35
N PHE A 221 6.54 -0.90 20.55
CA PHE A 221 6.49 -2.23 19.95
C PHE A 221 7.50 -2.34 18.80
N LEU A 222 8.44 -3.30 18.91
CA LEU A 222 9.42 -3.57 17.86
C LEU A 222 8.76 -4.39 16.75
N GLU A 223 8.58 -3.78 15.58
CA GLU A 223 7.95 -4.39 14.41
C GLU A 223 8.93 -5.34 13.69
N ARG A 224 8.39 -6.14 12.78
CA ARG A 224 9.18 -7.09 11.98
C ARG A 224 9.87 -6.46 10.78
N ASP A 225 9.73 -5.16 10.62
CA ASP A 225 10.27 -4.42 9.49
C ASP A 225 11.55 -3.67 9.89
N GLU A 226 12.38 -3.41 8.89
CA GLU A 226 13.49 -2.47 8.92
C GLU A 226 13.23 -1.36 7.91
N ALA A 227 13.79 -0.19 8.19
CA ALA A 227 13.64 0.98 7.33
C ALA A 227 14.83 1.92 7.49
N ARG A 228 14.98 2.86 6.56
CA ARG A 228 15.90 3.97 6.70
C ARG A 228 15.18 5.16 7.35
N ARG A 229 15.76 5.76 8.40
CA ARG A 229 15.19 6.95 9.05
C ARG A 229 15.25 8.15 8.13
N THR A 230 14.15 8.90 8.00
CA THR A 230 14.10 10.15 7.23
C THR A 230 13.68 11.33 8.09
N PRO A 231 14.16 12.55 7.78
CA PRO A 231 13.75 13.76 8.50
C PRO A 231 12.29 14.11 8.21
N PRO A 232 11.71 15.02 9.02
CA PRO A 232 10.44 15.68 8.73
C PRO A 232 10.43 16.32 7.34
N CYS A 233 9.25 16.47 6.75
CA CYS A 233 9.04 17.24 5.53
C CYS A 233 7.98 18.32 5.77
N GLU A 234 7.81 19.22 4.78
CA GLU A 234 6.86 20.33 4.90
C GLU A 234 5.45 19.87 5.26
N LYS A 235 4.97 18.79 4.63
CA LYS A 235 3.63 18.24 4.90
C LYS A 235 3.53 17.49 6.23
N TYR A 236 4.61 16.87 6.67
CA TYR A 236 4.65 16.05 7.89
C TYR A 236 5.82 16.48 8.79
N PRO A 237 5.56 17.32 9.82
CA PRO A 237 6.61 17.89 10.68
C PRO A 237 7.13 16.90 11.74
N TRP A 238 7.20 15.61 11.42
CA TRP A 238 7.74 14.54 12.24
C TRP A 238 8.52 13.54 11.40
N ASP A 239 9.35 12.73 12.05
CA ASP A 239 10.22 11.76 11.38
C ASP A 239 9.42 10.78 10.51
N GLY A 240 10.03 10.39 9.41
CA GLY A 240 9.53 9.38 8.51
C GLY A 240 10.45 8.16 8.42
N THR A 241 10.02 7.22 7.59
CA THR A 241 10.74 5.99 7.25
C THR A 241 10.78 5.80 5.74
N ALA A 242 11.95 5.47 5.20
CA ALA A 242 12.09 5.18 3.78
C ALA A 242 12.37 3.70 3.52
N ASN A 243 11.85 3.22 2.38
CA ASN A 243 12.16 1.90 1.82
C ASN A 243 11.93 0.75 2.82
N VAL A 244 10.77 0.80 3.48
CA VAL A 244 10.38 -0.20 4.48
C VAL A 244 10.37 -1.60 3.86
N ARG A 245 10.99 -2.55 4.56
CA ARG A 245 11.07 -3.94 4.12
C ARG A 245 11.11 -4.90 5.33
N PRO A 246 10.82 -6.20 5.13
CA PRO A 246 10.98 -7.18 6.19
C PRO A 246 12.41 -7.18 6.74
N TYR A 247 12.52 -7.28 8.06
CA TYR A 247 13.83 -7.33 8.72
C TYR A 247 14.60 -8.57 8.31
N SER A 248 15.78 -8.37 7.77
CA SER A 248 16.64 -9.43 7.20
C SER A 248 17.02 -10.52 8.23
N GLY A 249 17.05 -10.20 9.53
CA GLY A 249 17.30 -11.17 10.59
C GLY A 249 16.19 -12.22 10.76
N PHE A 250 15.03 -12.06 10.13
CA PHE A 250 13.93 -13.04 10.10
C PHE A 250 13.81 -13.80 8.77
N ALA A 251 14.80 -13.72 7.90
CA ALA A 251 14.77 -14.19 6.51
C ALA A 251 14.37 -15.67 6.28
N THR A 252 14.29 -16.49 7.33
CA THR A 252 13.88 -17.90 7.22
C THR A 252 12.37 -18.14 7.36
N THR A 253 11.58 -17.11 7.72
CA THR A 253 10.16 -17.29 8.11
C THR A 253 9.16 -16.48 7.27
N VAL A 254 9.61 -15.55 6.45
CA VAL A 254 8.71 -14.68 5.68
C VAL A 254 8.67 -15.13 4.23
N VAL A 255 7.53 -15.66 3.79
CA VAL A 255 7.24 -15.86 2.37
C VAL A 255 6.86 -14.50 1.78
N GLU A 256 7.81 -13.85 1.11
CA GLU A 256 7.57 -12.59 0.42
C GLU A 256 6.59 -12.74 -0.74
N GLY A 257 5.72 -11.75 -0.89
CA GLY A 257 5.14 -11.39 -2.17
C GLY A 257 4.15 -12.35 -2.80
N VAL A 258 3.32 -13.00 -2.03
CA VAL A 258 2.21 -13.82 -2.57
C VAL A 258 0.88 -13.03 -2.56
N TYR A 259 0.97 -11.71 -2.58
CA TYR A 259 -0.23 -10.86 -2.61
C TYR A 259 -0.26 -10.05 -3.90
#